data_e3e5ae322548c84e7bf8445c86fe2712
#
_entry.id   e3e5ae322548c84e7bf8445c86fe2712
#
_cell.length_a   1.000
_cell.length_b   1.000
_cell.length_c   1.000
_cell.angle_alpha   90.00
_cell.angle_beta   90.00
_cell.angle_gamma   90.00
#
_symmetry.space_group_name_H-M   'P 1'
#
loop_
_entity.id
_entity.type
_entity.pdbx_description
1 polymer ?
#
loop_
_entity_poly.entity_id
_entity_poly.type
_entity_poly.pdbx_seq_one_letter_code
_entity_poly.pdbx_strand_id
1 'polypeptide(L)'
;MKKIFLKTVIFLLTIFLVFLLYASTIGIKTNKLNNQISNEIKNIDKNLEIELKKVNLILKPFKLRVDAKVTGANLKYNNEIVKIQSIKTSVSLKSLVNKKFSLTELNISTKAIEVKKLISFVRLFKKDIKIYVAEQLIKSGYIIADLNIEFDENGKVKDNYIISGVIKEGQVNLFKKYNLTQIDFNFNFKKDNFRLNKTSLFINDKQIVIPKLIANKIKDKFKITGQINNKKISLDQKEIEKYLDFSNPNFQIKEFRFNSENYFNFEVNENFKIDNLKVKSEIDIKHLAIDNKNNLAGIFPELNKIIRFNNHKITLNYEPESLDIDGSGEVLFQEYADKIQYKI
;
A
#
# COMPACT_ATOMS: atom_id res chain seq x y z
N MET A 1 5.55 -48.80 -51.47
CA MET A 1 6.39 -48.19 -50.44
C MET A 1 6.08 -46.71 -50.18
N LYS A 2 6.05 -45.81 -51.15
CA LYS A 2 5.79 -44.33 -50.95
C LYS A 2 4.46 -44.00 -50.21
N LYS A 3 3.34 -44.72 -50.54
CA LYS A 3 2.03 -44.47 -49.89
C LYS A 3 1.98 -44.89 -48.41
N ILE A 4 2.70 -45.94 -48.03
CA ILE A 4 2.77 -46.41 -46.63
C ILE A 4 3.64 -45.44 -45.84
N PHE A 5 4.79 -45.03 -46.40
CA PHE A 5 5.66 -44.04 -45.79
C PHE A 5 4.92 -42.71 -45.52
N LEU A 6 4.16 -42.21 -46.51
CA LEU A 6 3.38 -40.96 -46.37
C LEU A 6 2.32 -41.08 -45.25
N LYS A 7 1.59 -42.22 -45.19
CA LYS A 7 0.61 -42.47 -44.11
C LYS A 7 1.28 -42.52 -42.72
N THR A 8 2.45 -43.16 -42.61
CA THR A 8 3.21 -43.18 -41.35
C THR A 8 3.68 -41.80 -40.92
N VAL A 9 4.15 -40.97 -41.86
CA VAL A 9 4.57 -39.60 -41.58
C VAL A 9 3.38 -38.76 -41.12
N ILE A 10 2.21 -38.84 -41.80
CA ILE A 10 1.00 -38.11 -41.40
C ILE A 10 0.54 -38.58 -40.01
N PHE A 11 0.56 -39.87 -39.71
CA PHE A 11 0.19 -40.42 -38.42
C PHE A 11 1.10 -39.90 -37.30
N LEU A 12 2.42 -39.92 -37.50
CA LEU A 12 3.40 -39.37 -36.54
C LEU A 12 3.20 -37.87 -36.33
N LEU A 13 2.91 -37.10 -37.40
CA LEU A 13 2.65 -35.68 -37.34
C LEU A 13 1.36 -35.37 -36.56
N THR A 14 0.31 -36.20 -36.73
CA THR A 14 -0.93 -36.06 -35.97
C THR A 14 -0.71 -36.35 -34.49
N ILE A 15 0.03 -37.40 -34.14
CA ILE A 15 0.40 -37.67 -32.73
C ILE A 15 1.20 -36.51 -32.14
N PHE A 16 2.16 -35.99 -32.89
CA PHE A 16 2.96 -34.88 -32.46
C PHE A 16 2.10 -33.59 -32.22
N LEU A 17 1.14 -33.32 -33.10
CA LEU A 17 0.20 -32.20 -32.94
C LEU A 17 -0.69 -32.40 -31.71
N VAL A 18 -1.22 -33.60 -31.49
CA VAL A 18 -2.01 -33.91 -30.30
C VAL A 18 -1.18 -33.75 -29.03
N PHE A 19 0.07 -34.20 -29.04
CA PHE A 19 1.00 -34.02 -27.93
C PHE A 19 1.29 -32.55 -27.67
N LEU A 20 1.54 -31.74 -28.71
CA LEU A 20 1.73 -30.29 -28.58
C LEU A 20 0.50 -29.60 -28.02
N LEU A 21 -0.69 -29.94 -28.48
CA LEU A 21 -1.95 -29.41 -27.94
C LEU A 21 -2.11 -29.78 -26.46
N TYR A 22 -1.85 -31.03 -26.08
CA TYR A 22 -1.90 -31.48 -24.70
C TYR A 22 -0.90 -30.71 -23.83
N ALA A 23 0.37 -30.63 -24.22
CA ALA A 23 1.42 -29.92 -23.50
C ALA A 23 1.17 -28.42 -23.40
N SER A 24 0.45 -27.82 -24.39
CA SER A 24 0.14 -26.38 -24.44
C SER A 24 -1.10 -26.00 -23.63
N THR A 25 -2.05 -26.91 -23.42
CA THR A 25 -3.34 -26.63 -22.75
C THR A 25 -3.37 -27.18 -21.33
N ILE A 26 -3.08 -28.47 -21.15
CA ILE A 26 -3.14 -29.16 -19.87
C ILE A 26 -1.80 -29.11 -19.14
N GLY A 27 -0.71 -29.21 -19.87
CA GLY A 27 0.65 -29.23 -19.34
C GLY A 27 1.05 -30.60 -18.75
N ILE A 28 2.29 -30.71 -18.35
CA ILE A 28 2.91 -31.93 -17.80
C ILE A 28 3.26 -31.70 -16.33
N LYS A 29 2.65 -32.47 -15.44
CA LYS A 29 2.93 -32.43 -13.99
C LYS A 29 4.13 -33.32 -13.67
N THR A 30 5.15 -32.76 -13.01
CA THR A 30 6.37 -33.48 -12.66
C THR A 30 6.88 -33.11 -11.29
N ASN A 31 7.56 -34.01 -10.60
CA ASN A 31 8.32 -33.77 -9.36
C ASN A 31 9.83 -33.73 -9.64
N LYS A 32 10.27 -34.09 -10.86
CA LYS A 32 11.69 -34.21 -11.18
C LYS A 32 12.48 -32.92 -11.04
N LEU A 33 11.80 -31.76 -11.10
CA LEU A 33 12.41 -30.44 -10.95
C LEU A 33 12.49 -29.96 -9.50
N ASN A 34 11.81 -30.62 -8.55
CA ASN A 34 11.72 -30.15 -7.17
C ASN A 34 13.10 -30.06 -6.52
N ASN A 35 13.93 -31.10 -6.65
CA ASN A 35 15.28 -31.11 -6.08
C ASN A 35 16.19 -30.06 -6.71
N GLN A 36 16.10 -29.87 -8.02
CA GLN A 36 16.87 -28.85 -8.73
C GLN A 36 16.50 -27.43 -8.24
N ILE A 37 15.19 -27.14 -8.16
CA ILE A 37 14.70 -25.84 -7.67
C ILE A 37 15.10 -25.62 -6.20
N SER A 38 14.96 -26.66 -5.35
CA SER A 38 15.37 -26.58 -3.95
C SER A 38 16.86 -26.32 -3.79
N ASN A 39 17.70 -26.96 -4.62
CA ASN A 39 19.14 -26.74 -4.59
C ASN A 39 19.52 -25.32 -5.04
N GLU A 40 18.90 -24.81 -6.10
CA GLU A 40 19.14 -23.42 -6.55
C GLU A 40 18.75 -22.40 -5.48
N ILE A 41 17.66 -22.63 -4.74
CA ILE A 41 17.25 -21.75 -3.64
C ILE A 41 18.24 -21.83 -2.47
N LYS A 42 18.75 -23.02 -2.13
CA LYS A 42 19.80 -23.20 -1.12
C LYS A 42 21.14 -22.56 -1.52
N ASN A 43 21.42 -22.43 -2.82
CA ASN A 43 22.59 -21.72 -3.32
C ASN A 43 22.50 -20.21 -3.08
N ILE A 44 21.30 -19.63 -3.00
CA ILE A 44 21.09 -18.21 -2.66
C ILE A 44 21.41 -17.97 -1.18
N ASP A 45 20.87 -18.83 -0.30
CA ASP A 45 21.14 -18.82 1.13
C ASP A 45 20.97 -20.23 1.70
N LYS A 46 21.97 -20.74 2.43
CA LYS A 46 21.99 -22.09 2.99
C LYS A 46 20.83 -22.38 3.95
N ASN A 47 20.28 -21.34 4.58
CA ASN A 47 19.17 -21.46 5.53
C ASN A 47 17.81 -21.32 4.84
N LEU A 48 17.77 -21.05 3.53
CA LEU A 48 16.57 -20.90 2.76
C LEU A 48 16.16 -22.24 2.15
N GLU A 49 14.97 -22.70 2.47
CA GLU A 49 14.41 -23.94 1.95
C GLU A 49 13.06 -23.67 1.29
N ILE A 50 12.76 -24.43 0.24
CA ILE A 50 11.45 -24.43 -0.38
C ILE A 50 10.87 -25.84 -0.42
N GLU A 51 9.66 -25.99 0.06
CA GLU A 51 8.88 -27.19 -0.09
C GLU A 51 7.93 -27.02 -1.26
N LEU A 52 8.14 -27.80 -2.31
CA LEU A 52 7.34 -27.76 -3.54
C LEU A 52 6.40 -28.96 -3.61
N LYS A 53 5.20 -28.71 -4.11
CA LYS A 53 4.32 -29.77 -4.61
C LYS A 53 4.74 -30.15 -6.04
N LYS A 54 3.78 -30.61 -6.87
CA LYS A 54 4.06 -30.90 -8.29
C LYS A 54 4.23 -29.62 -9.08
N VAL A 55 5.25 -29.58 -9.91
CA VAL A 55 5.46 -28.51 -10.91
C VAL A 55 4.64 -28.86 -12.14
N ASN A 56 3.82 -27.93 -12.62
CA ASN A 56 3.09 -28.06 -13.89
C ASN A 56 3.84 -27.27 -14.97
N LEU A 57 4.28 -27.96 -16.01
CA LEU A 57 4.98 -27.40 -17.17
C LEU A 57 4.00 -27.23 -18.31
N ILE A 58 3.88 -26.02 -18.83
CA ILE A 58 2.99 -25.67 -19.94
C ILE A 58 3.85 -25.15 -21.09
N LEU A 59 3.81 -25.82 -22.21
CA LEU A 59 4.50 -25.38 -23.43
C LEU A 59 3.72 -24.21 -24.07
N LYS A 60 4.42 -23.15 -24.43
CA LYS A 60 3.89 -22.02 -25.20
C LYS A 60 4.61 -21.90 -26.55
N PRO A 61 4.24 -22.74 -27.53
CA PRO A 61 4.98 -22.88 -28.79
C PRO A 61 5.07 -21.57 -29.56
N PHE A 62 3.99 -20.80 -29.65
CA PHE A 62 3.96 -19.51 -30.33
C PHE A 62 4.83 -18.42 -29.66
N LYS A 63 5.11 -18.56 -28.36
CA LYS A 63 5.99 -17.67 -27.60
C LYS A 63 7.40 -18.22 -27.42
N LEU A 64 7.67 -19.39 -27.97
CA LEU A 64 8.92 -20.14 -27.84
C LEU A 64 9.42 -20.23 -26.40
N ARG A 65 8.51 -20.57 -25.47
CA ARG A 65 8.81 -20.65 -24.03
C ARG A 65 8.09 -21.82 -23.35
N VAL A 66 8.58 -22.21 -22.19
CA VAL A 66 7.94 -23.13 -21.26
C VAL A 66 7.60 -22.36 -19.99
N ASP A 67 6.34 -22.38 -19.61
CA ASP A 67 5.89 -21.83 -18.33
C ASP A 67 5.87 -22.96 -17.29
N ALA A 68 6.48 -22.73 -16.14
CA ALA A 68 6.42 -23.63 -14.98
C ALA A 68 5.56 -22.99 -13.89
N LYS A 69 4.59 -23.73 -13.36
CA LYS A 69 3.70 -23.28 -12.30
C LYS A 69 3.72 -24.27 -11.14
N VAL A 70 3.97 -23.76 -9.95
CA VAL A 70 3.82 -24.46 -8.67
C VAL A 70 2.70 -23.84 -7.87
N THR A 71 1.88 -24.62 -7.20
CA THR A 71 0.82 -24.14 -6.29
C THR A 71 1.04 -24.70 -4.90
N GLY A 72 0.84 -23.86 -3.88
CA GLY A 72 0.90 -24.26 -2.48
C GLY A 72 2.31 -24.61 -1.99
N ALA A 73 3.34 -23.84 -2.43
CA ALA A 73 4.69 -23.95 -1.91
C ALA A 73 4.81 -23.34 -0.50
N ASN A 74 5.77 -23.83 0.29
CA ASN A 74 6.18 -23.22 1.53
C ASN A 74 7.64 -22.78 1.40
N LEU A 75 7.90 -21.51 1.66
CA LEU A 75 9.24 -20.96 1.76
C LEU A 75 9.62 -20.92 3.23
N LYS A 76 10.69 -21.59 3.60
CA LYS A 76 11.19 -21.67 4.98
C LYS A 76 12.53 -20.95 5.08
N TYR A 77 12.71 -20.19 6.13
CA TYR A 77 14.01 -19.63 6.51
C TYR A 77 14.20 -19.81 8.02
N ASN A 78 15.15 -20.63 8.41
CA ASN A 78 15.27 -21.12 9.78
C ASN A 78 13.92 -21.74 10.24
N ASN A 79 13.27 -21.15 11.26
CA ASN A 79 12.00 -21.64 11.81
C ASN A 79 10.77 -20.88 11.27
N GLU A 80 10.96 -19.86 10.42
CA GLU A 80 9.87 -19.07 9.87
C GLU A 80 9.37 -19.63 8.55
N ILE A 81 8.05 -19.67 8.36
CA ILE A 81 7.41 -20.23 7.16
C ILE A 81 6.52 -19.18 6.52
N VAL A 82 6.79 -18.89 5.25
CA VAL A 82 5.94 -18.06 4.39
C VAL A 82 5.18 -18.98 3.41
N LYS A 83 3.84 -18.96 3.50
CA LYS A 83 2.98 -19.76 2.63
C LYS A 83 2.78 -19.06 1.29
N ILE A 84 3.23 -19.69 0.22
CA ILE A 84 3.10 -19.22 -1.15
C ILE A 84 1.87 -19.86 -1.79
N GLN A 85 1.01 -19.05 -2.41
CA GLN A 85 -0.15 -19.55 -3.14
C GLN A 85 0.28 -20.15 -4.47
N SER A 86 1.09 -19.40 -5.24
CA SER A 86 1.62 -19.87 -6.51
C SER A 86 2.95 -19.22 -6.84
N ILE A 87 3.81 -19.98 -7.50
CA ILE A 87 5.02 -19.50 -8.18
C ILE A 87 4.83 -19.85 -9.64
N LYS A 88 4.97 -18.84 -10.52
CA LYS A 88 4.97 -19.02 -11.97
C LYS A 88 6.26 -18.46 -12.52
N THR A 89 6.89 -19.19 -13.41
CA THR A 89 8.09 -18.72 -14.09
C THR A 89 8.04 -19.14 -15.56
N SER A 90 8.73 -18.39 -16.39
CA SER A 90 8.84 -18.67 -17.83
C SER A 90 10.29 -18.80 -18.21
N VAL A 91 10.59 -19.80 -19.03
CA VAL A 91 11.93 -20.07 -19.58
C VAL A 91 11.86 -20.08 -21.08
N SER A 92 12.78 -19.38 -21.74
CA SER A 92 12.88 -19.39 -23.21
C SER A 92 13.32 -20.75 -23.73
N LEU A 93 12.65 -21.29 -24.75
CA LEU A 93 13.10 -22.51 -25.43
C LEU A 93 14.50 -22.33 -26.06
N LYS A 94 14.82 -21.15 -26.55
CA LYS A 94 16.13 -20.82 -27.10
C LYS A 94 17.23 -20.98 -26.03
N SER A 95 16.96 -20.54 -24.79
CA SER A 95 17.92 -20.68 -23.69
C SER A 95 18.11 -22.13 -23.27
N LEU A 96 17.06 -22.96 -23.33
CA LEU A 96 17.16 -24.39 -23.05
C LEU A 96 18.02 -25.12 -24.10
N VAL A 97 17.84 -24.80 -25.39
CA VAL A 97 18.63 -25.36 -26.49
C VAL A 97 20.12 -24.98 -26.35
N ASN A 98 20.40 -23.74 -25.95
CA ASN A 98 21.76 -23.23 -25.77
C ASN A 98 22.41 -23.66 -24.44
N LYS A 99 21.74 -24.51 -23.64
CA LYS A 99 22.18 -24.96 -22.29
C LYS A 99 22.46 -23.80 -21.33
N LYS A 100 21.91 -22.61 -21.59
CA LYS A 100 21.94 -21.45 -20.70
C LYS A 100 20.55 -21.28 -20.15
N PHE A 101 20.28 -21.85 -18.96
CA PHE A 101 18.99 -21.69 -18.29
C PHE A 101 18.79 -20.23 -17.90
N SER A 102 17.87 -19.54 -18.57
CA SER A 102 17.56 -18.13 -18.30
C SER A 102 16.06 -17.99 -18.08
N LEU A 103 15.69 -17.49 -16.91
CA LEU A 103 14.32 -17.06 -16.62
C LEU A 103 14.01 -15.78 -17.40
N THR A 104 12.79 -15.68 -17.92
CA THR A 104 12.29 -14.46 -18.55
C THR A 104 11.36 -13.69 -17.62
N GLU A 105 10.66 -14.40 -16.74
CA GLU A 105 9.66 -13.84 -15.83
C GLU A 105 9.52 -14.72 -14.59
N LEU A 106 9.31 -14.10 -13.42
CA LEU A 106 8.98 -14.76 -12.17
C LEU A 106 7.82 -14.03 -11.50
N ASN A 107 6.73 -14.74 -11.30
CA ASN A 107 5.54 -14.27 -10.58
C ASN A 107 5.35 -15.10 -9.31
N ILE A 108 5.29 -14.43 -8.17
CA ILE A 108 5.04 -15.05 -6.87
C ILE A 108 3.78 -14.42 -6.28
N SER A 109 2.78 -15.25 -5.97
CA SER A 109 1.58 -14.84 -5.24
C SER A 109 1.58 -15.47 -3.86
N THR A 110 1.40 -14.67 -2.81
CA THR A 110 1.33 -15.18 -1.44
C THR A 110 -0.11 -15.57 -1.08
N LYS A 111 -0.27 -16.44 -0.09
CA LYS A 111 -1.53 -16.53 0.67
C LYS A 111 -1.60 -15.35 1.63
N ALA A 112 -2.71 -15.21 2.35
CA ALA A 112 -2.78 -14.28 3.45
C ALA A 112 -1.70 -14.64 4.50
N ILE A 113 -0.83 -13.66 4.80
CA ILE A 113 0.28 -13.77 5.74
C ILE A 113 0.10 -12.68 6.79
N GLU A 114 0.34 -12.97 8.05
CA GLU A 114 0.45 -11.94 9.07
C GLU A 114 1.58 -10.98 8.73
N VAL A 115 1.29 -9.67 8.68
CA VAL A 115 2.29 -8.64 8.30
C VAL A 115 3.53 -8.73 9.19
N LYS A 116 3.34 -8.95 10.49
CA LYS A 116 4.44 -9.07 11.44
C LYS A 116 5.35 -10.26 11.11
N LYS A 117 4.78 -11.42 10.77
CA LYS A 117 5.57 -12.60 10.34
C LYS A 117 6.35 -12.34 9.05
N LEU A 118 5.73 -11.65 8.10
CA LEU A 118 6.44 -11.29 6.87
C LEU A 118 7.61 -10.35 7.13
N ILE A 119 7.42 -9.35 7.99
CA ILE A 119 8.48 -8.41 8.37
C ILE A 119 9.62 -9.13 9.10
N SER A 120 9.28 -10.00 10.07
CA SER A 120 10.28 -10.84 10.77
C SER A 120 11.08 -11.68 9.76
N PHE A 121 10.38 -12.31 8.81
CA PHE A 121 11.01 -13.08 7.74
C PHE A 121 11.97 -12.22 6.89
N VAL A 122 11.53 -11.03 6.43
CA VAL A 122 12.38 -10.11 5.64
C VAL A 122 13.59 -9.63 6.43
N ARG A 123 13.45 -9.39 7.74
CA ARG A 123 14.54 -8.97 8.64
C ARG A 123 15.67 -10.00 8.73
N LEU A 124 15.37 -11.29 8.55
CA LEU A 124 16.40 -12.33 8.54
C LEU A 124 17.38 -12.18 7.37
N PHE A 125 16.89 -11.66 6.22
CA PHE A 125 17.74 -11.41 5.03
C PHE A 125 18.39 -10.02 5.04
N LYS A 126 17.67 -9.02 5.56
CA LYS A 126 18.13 -7.64 5.54
C LYS A 126 18.11 -7.05 6.95
N LYS A 127 19.28 -6.97 7.57
CA LYS A 127 19.46 -6.34 8.89
C LYS A 127 19.41 -4.80 8.74
N ASP A 128 18.20 -4.26 8.61
CA ASP A 128 17.95 -2.82 8.46
C ASP A 128 17.17 -2.32 9.66
N ILE A 129 17.64 -1.25 10.30
CA ILE A 129 17.01 -0.64 11.48
C ILE A 129 15.54 -0.21 11.17
N LYS A 130 15.26 0.21 9.93
CA LYS A 130 13.91 0.61 9.50
C LYS A 130 12.94 -0.58 9.54
N ILE A 131 13.40 -1.77 9.15
CA ILE A 131 12.60 -3.00 9.21
C ILE A 131 12.34 -3.39 10.66
N TYR A 132 13.34 -3.28 11.54
CA TYR A 132 13.17 -3.53 12.97
C TYR A 132 12.14 -2.58 13.59
N VAL A 133 12.24 -1.27 13.31
CA VAL A 133 11.26 -0.29 13.79
C VAL A 133 9.85 -0.61 13.30
N ALA A 134 9.69 -0.96 12.01
CA ALA A 134 8.40 -1.35 11.46
C ALA A 134 7.81 -2.58 12.19
N GLU A 135 8.64 -3.59 12.51
CA GLU A 135 8.23 -4.77 13.26
C GLU A 135 7.71 -4.43 14.67
N GLN A 136 8.31 -3.43 15.34
CA GLN A 136 7.88 -2.99 16.67
C GLN A 136 6.57 -2.18 16.63
N LEU A 137 6.39 -1.36 15.60
CA LEU A 137 5.21 -0.50 15.44
C LEU A 137 3.97 -1.30 15.03
N ILE A 138 4.12 -2.30 14.17
CA ILE A 138 3.00 -3.10 13.65
C ILE A 138 2.60 -4.14 14.69
N LYS A 139 1.33 -4.11 15.07
CA LYS A 139 0.75 -5.04 16.06
C LYS A 139 0.07 -6.24 15.42
N SER A 140 -0.72 -5.99 14.37
CA SER A 140 -1.44 -7.03 13.63
C SER A 140 -1.70 -6.60 12.19
N GLY A 141 -2.33 -7.47 11.43
CA GLY A 141 -2.76 -7.28 10.06
C GLY A 141 -2.35 -8.43 9.16
N TYR A 142 -3.03 -8.54 8.03
CA TYR A 142 -2.77 -9.55 7.01
C TYR A 142 -2.39 -8.89 5.70
N ILE A 143 -1.46 -9.50 4.99
CA ILE A 143 -1.04 -9.09 3.65
C ILE A 143 -1.23 -10.24 2.66
N ILE A 144 -1.76 -9.92 1.48
CA ILE A 144 -1.69 -10.76 0.29
C ILE A 144 -0.92 -9.94 -0.73
N ALA A 145 0.14 -10.51 -1.28
CA ALA A 145 1.01 -9.80 -2.21
C ALA A 145 1.33 -10.64 -3.44
N ASP A 146 1.42 -9.95 -4.57
CA ASP A 146 1.91 -10.45 -5.84
C ASP A 146 3.22 -9.72 -6.17
N LEU A 147 4.26 -10.49 -6.47
CA LEU A 147 5.55 -10.01 -6.93
C LEU A 147 5.74 -10.46 -8.38
N ASN A 148 5.98 -9.51 -9.27
CA ASN A 148 6.35 -9.76 -10.66
C ASN A 148 7.77 -9.24 -10.90
N ILE A 149 8.64 -10.10 -11.40
CA ILE A 149 10.03 -9.78 -11.77
C ILE A 149 10.24 -10.22 -13.20
N GLU A 150 10.76 -9.34 -14.03
CA GLU A 150 11.25 -9.66 -15.36
C GLU A 150 12.78 -9.76 -15.38
N PHE A 151 13.29 -10.61 -16.26
CA PHE A 151 14.72 -10.81 -16.46
C PHE A 151 15.09 -10.44 -17.89
N ASP A 152 16.32 -9.98 -18.08
CA ASP A 152 16.90 -9.77 -19.41
C ASP A 152 17.38 -11.11 -20.01
N GLU A 153 17.91 -11.05 -21.22
CA GLU A 153 18.42 -12.22 -21.94
C GLU A 153 19.61 -12.90 -21.24
N ASN A 154 20.28 -12.19 -20.34
CA ASN A 154 21.41 -12.69 -19.55
C ASN A 154 20.99 -13.24 -18.18
N GLY A 155 19.66 -13.21 -17.86
CA GLY A 155 19.13 -13.63 -16.59
C GLY A 155 19.29 -12.62 -15.44
N LYS A 156 19.64 -11.35 -15.75
CA LYS A 156 19.64 -10.28 -14.74
C LYS A 156 18.25 -9.71 -14.54
N VAL A 157 17.93 -9.39 -13.30
CA VAL A 157 16.66 -8.72 -12.95
C VAL A 157 16.60 -7.36 -13.64
N LYS A 158 15.50 -7.13 -14.36
CA LYS A 158 15.20 -5.81 -14.91
C LYS A 158 14.68 -4.89 -13.80
N ASP A 159 14.95 -3.61 -13.93
CA ASP A 159 14.51 -2.58 -12.98
C ASP A 159 12.98 -2.28 -13.01
N ASN A 160 12.18 -3.14 -13.62
CA ASN A 160 10.74 -2.96 -13.79
C ASN A 160 9.89 -3.89 -12.90
N TYR A 161 10.47 -4.42 -11.81
CA TYR A 161 9.71 -5.27 -10.89
C TYR A 161 8.50 -4.52 -10.31
N ILE A 162 7.42 -5.29 -10.09
CA ILE A 162 6.17 -4.80 -9.55
C ILE A 162 5.82 -5.63 -8.33
N ILE A 163 5.53 -4.96 -7.21
CA ILE A 163 4.95 -5.58 -6.02
C ILE A 163 3.58 -4.94 -5.80
N SER A 164 2.54 -5.74 -5.80
CA SER A 164 1.18 -5.26 -5.56
C SER A 164 0.46 -6.15 -4.57
N GLY A 165 -0.58 -5.61 -3.96
CA GLY A 165 -1.33 -6.41 -3.00
C GLY A 165 -2.33 -5.62 -2.18
N VAL A 166 -2.78 -6.27 -1.12
CA VAL A 166 -3.72 -5.68 -0.18
C VAL A 166 -3.25 -5.94 1.25
N ILE A 167 -3.44 -4.96 2.12
CA ILE A 167 -3.36 -5.12 3.57
C ILE A 167 -4.76 -5.00 4.14
N LYS A 168 -5.07 -5.87 5.11
CA LYS A 168 -6.34 -5.94 5.81
C LYS A 168 -6.12 -6.01 7.32
N GLU A 169 -7.05 -5.37 8.06
CA GLU A 169 -7.10 -5.43 9.52
C GLU A 169 -5.78 -5.02 10.19
N GLY A 170 -5.04 -4.10 9.53
CA GLY A 170 -3.78 -3.60 10.05
C GLY A 170 -3.97 -2.83 11.36
N GLN A 171 -3.03 -2.99 12.29
CA GLN A 171 -2.94 -2.21 13.50
C GLN A 171 -1.52 -1.73 13.73
N VAL A 172 -1.37 -0.43 13.98
CA VAL A 172 -0.07 0.23 14.19
C VAL A 172 -0.17 1.19 15.36
N ASN A 173 0.78 1.15 16.28
CA ASN A 173 0.91 2.10 17.37
C ASN A 173 2.03 3.09 17.06
N LEU A 174 1.69 4.36 16.82
CA LEU A 174 2.67 5.40 16.55
C LEU A 174 2.96 6.19 17.83
N PHE A 175 4.23 6.16 18.27
CA PHE A 175 4.77 6.95 19.38
C PHE A 175 3.96 6.84 20.68
N LYS A 176 3.25 5.72 20.91
CA LYS A 176 2.33 5.52 22.06
C LYS A 176 1.19 6.54 22.13
N LYS A 177 1.12 7.52 21.22
CA LYS A 177 0.13 8.60 21.19
C LYS A 177 -1.04 8.26 20.25
N TYR A 178 -0.75 7.65 19.11
CA TYR A 178 -1.76 7.36 18.10
C TYR A 178 -1.90 5.86 17.89
N ASN A 179 -3.11 5.36 18.10
CA ASN A 179 -3.47 3.99 17.79
C ASN A 179 -4.22 3.96 16.47
N LEU A 180 -3.58 3.44 15.44
CA LEU A 180 -4.17 3.25 14.13
C LEU A 180 -4.69 1.82 14.06
N THR A 181 -5.98 1.66 13.77
CA THR A 181 -6.66 0.36 13.72
C THR A 181 -7.45 0.20 12.43
N GLN A 182 -7.84 -1.04 12.13
CA GLN A 182 -8.61 -1.39 10.93
C GLN A 182 -8.00 -0.79 9.66
N ILE A 183 -6.67 -0.86 9.54
CA ILE A 183 -5.96 -0.31 8.41
C ILE A 183 -6.13 -1.27 7.23
N ASP A 184 -6.87 -0.80 6.25
CA ASP A 184 -7.12 -1.50 4.99
C ASP A 184 -6.61 -0.66 3.82
N PHE A 185 -5.83 -1.23 2.92
CA PHE A 185 -5.44 -0.57 1.69
C PHE A 185 -4.97 -1.52 0.60
N ASN A 186 -5.06 -1.04 -0.65
CA ASN A 186 -4.40 -1.65 -1.78
C ASN A 186 -3.10 -0.90 -2.07
N PHE A 187 -2.02 -1.63 -2.34
CA PHE A 187 -0.74 -1.02 -2.67
C PHE A 187 -0.21 -1.53 -4.01
N ASN A 188 0.55 -0.67 -4.67
CA ASN A 188 1.34 -1.02 -5.85
C ASN A 188 2.68 -0.28 -5.75
N PHE A 189 3.75 -1.05 -5.79
CA PHE A 189 5.11 -0.56 -5.81
C PHE A 189 5.77 -0.96 -7.12
N LYS A 190 6.30 0.01 -7.85
CA LYS A 190 7.01 -0.18 -9.10
C LYS A 190 8.23 0.72 -9.11
N LYS A 191 9.45 0.15 -9.04
CA LYS A 191 10.73 0.87 -9.00
C LYS A 191 10.67 2.09 -8.06
N ASP A 192 10.54 3.29 -8.62
CA ASP A 192 10.57 4.57 -7.89
C ASP A 192 9.16 5.16 -7.64
N ASN A 193 8.12 4.36 -7.83
CA ASN A 193 6.73 4.78 -7.66
C ASN A 193 6.01 3.85 -6.67
N PHE A 194 5.48 4.43 -5.61
CA PHE A 194 4.64 3.75 -4.64
C PHE A 194 3.24 4.36 -4.63
N ARG A 195 2.21 3.53 -4.69
CA ARG A 195 0.81 3.97 -4.68
C ARG A 195 0.02 3.22 -3.64
N LEU A 196 -0.76 3.95 -2.85
CA LEU A 196 -1.85 3.43 -2.04
C LEU A 196 -3.18 3.87 -2.64
N ASN A 197 -4.15 2.96 -2.63
CA ASN A 197 -5.51 3.25 -3.10
C ASN A 197 -6.52 2.61 -2.12
N LYS A 198 -7.71 3.20 -2.05
CA LYS A 198 -8.81 2.67 -1.24
C LYS A 198 -8.39 2.43 0.22
N THR A 199 -7.60 3.35 0.76
CA THR A 199 -7.14 3.24 2.15
C THR A 199 -8.22 3.73 3.08
N SER A 200 -8.53 2.94 4.08
CA SER A 200 -9.33 3.33 5.24
C SER A 200 -8.63 2.90 6.52
N LEU A 201 -8.74 3.70 7.53
CA LEU A 201 -8.20 3.42 8.86
C LEU A 201 -8.96 4.22 9.93
N PHE A 202 -8.76 3.84 11.18
CA PHE A 202 -9.22 4.62 12.33
C PHE A 202 -8.00 5.14 13.10
N ILE A 203 -8.06 6.40 13.49
CA ILE A 203 -7.13 7.00 14.45
C ILE A 203 -7.93 7.29 15.72
N ASN A 204 -7.64 6.56 16.80
CA ASN A 204 -8.36 6.68 18.06
C ASN A 204 -9.89 6.77 17.82
N ASP A 205 -10.45 5.80 17.10
CA ASP A 205 -11.88 5.64 16.78
C ASP A 205 -12.46 6.64 15.75
N LYS A 206 -11.69 7.55 15.21
CA LYS A 206 -12.11 8.44 14.11
C LYS A 206 -11.72 7.84 12.76
N GLN A 207 -12.69 7.62 11.90
CA GLN A 207 -12.44 7.08 10.56
C GLN A 207 -11.78 8.11 9.65
N ILE A 208 -10.70 7.70 9.01
CA ILE A 208 -9.98 8.45 7.99
C ILE A 208 -9.96 7.62 6.71
N VAL A 209 -10.26 8.25 5.59
CA VAL A 209 -10.21 7.65 4.26
C VAL A 209 -9.14 8.36 3.44
N ILE A 210 -8.24 7.59 2.85
CA ILE A 210 -7.22 8.09 1.92
C ILE A 210 -7.50 7.44 0.56
N PRO A 211 -8.29 8.11 -0.31
CA PRO A 211 -8.66 7.55 -1.61
C PRO A 211 -7.44 7.18 -2.46
N LYS A 212 -6.41 8.04 -2.39
CA LYS A 212 -5.19 7.89 -3.17
C LYS A 212 -4.01 8.56 -2.46
N LEU A 213 -2.88 7.88 -2.43
CA LEU A 213 -1.59 8.42 -2.06
C LEU A 213 -0.54 7.91 -3.05
N ILE A 214 0.31 8.80 -3.55
CA ILE A 214 1.39 8.47 -4.47
C ILE A 214 2.68 9.04 -3.91
N ALA A 215 3.71 8.22 -3.87
CA ALA A 215 5.08 8.65 -3.60
C ALA A 215 5.95 8.32 -4.81
N ASN A 216 6.55 9.34 -5.41
CA ASN A 216 7.48 9.21 -6.54
C ASN A 216 8.88 9.61 -6.09
N LYS A 217 9.86 8.77 -6.34
CA LYS A 217 11.25 9.12 -6.10
C LYS A 217 11.72 10.11 -7.18
N ILE A 218 12.26 11.22 -6.75
CA ILE A 218 12.87 12.27 -7.61
C ILE A 218 14.27 12.54 -7.05
N LYS A 219 15.29 12.00 -7.71
CA LYS A 219 16.69 12.02 -7.24
C LYS A 219 16.80 11.36 -5.85
N ASP A 220 17.14 12.12 -4.82
CA ASP A 220 17.33 11.75 -3.42
C ASP A 220 16.10 12.00 -2.52
N LYS A 221 15.01 12.50 -3.09
CA LYS A 221 13.76 12.81 -2.37
C LYS A 221 12.59 12.03 -2.90
N PHE A 222 11.55 11.90 -2.08
CA PHE A 222 10.24 11.42 -2.49
C PHE A 222 9.26 12.59 -2.55
N LYS A 223 8.63 12.78 -3.71
CA LYS A 223 7.47 13.65 -3.85
C LYS A 223 6.22 12.87 -3.50
N ILE A 224 5.52 13.28 -2.46
CA ILE A 224 4.31 12.64 -1.96
C ILE A 224 3.12 13.52 -2.28
N THR A 225 2.12 12.94 -2.93
CA THR A 225 0.84 13.58 -3.22
C THR A 225 -0.30 12.69 -2.76
N GLY A 226 -1.33 13.27 -2.20
CA GLY A 226 -2.45 12.47 -1.72
C GLY A 226 -3.68 13.29 -1.39
N GLN A 227 -4.72 12.55 -1.01
CA GLN A 227 -6.00 13.07 -0.55
C GLN A 227 -6.39 12.36 0.73
N ILE A 228 -6.83 13.13 1.73
CA ILE A 228 -7.40 12.62 2.99
C ILE A 228 -8.81 13.15 3.11
N ASN A 229 -9.77 12.26 3.30
CA ASN A 229 -11.16 12.60 3.51
C ASN A 229 -11.58 12.20 4.93
N ASN A 230 -12.13 13.15 5.65
CA ASN A 230 -12.68 12.96 6.98
C ASN A 230 -14.19 13.20 6.92
N LYS A 231 -14.96 12.23 7.39
CA LYS A 231 -16.43 12.34 7.40
C LYS A 231 -16.96 12.17 8.81
N LYS A 232 -17.88 13.06 9.21
CA LYS A 232 -18.57 13.01 10.52
C LYS A 232 -17.59 12.96 11.70
N ILE A 233 -16.49 13.71 11.60
CA ILE A 233 -15.58 13.85 12.73
C ILE A 233 -16.26 14.68 13.81
N SER A 234 -16.23 14.19 15.03
CA SER A 234 -16.66 14.88 16.23
C SER A 234 -15.54 14.78 17.26
N LEU A 235 -15.05 15.94 17.70
CA LEU A 235 -14.01 16.06 18.71
C LEU A 235 -14.56 16.81 19.91
N ASP A 236 -14.37 16.26 21.11
CA ASP A 236 -14.60 16.99 22.36
C ASP A 236 -13.36 17.79 22.76
N GLN A 237 -13.48 18.56 23.83
CA GLN A 237 -12.41 19.41 24.33
C GLN A 237 -11.12 18.62 24.60
N LYS A 238 -11.20 17.43 25.23
CA LYS A 238 -10.02 16.63 25.59
C LYS A 238 -9.32 16.09 24.34
N GLU A 239 -10.10 15.67 23.35
CA GLU A 239 -9.57 15.21 22.08
C GLU A 239 -8.90 16.34 21.30
N ILE A 240 -9.49 17.56 21.31
CA ILE A 240 -8.91 18.73 20.65
C ILE A 240 -7.57 19.10 21.29
N GLU A 241 -7.51 19.19 22.62
CA GLU A 241 -6.27 19.48 23.35
C GLU A 241 -5.20 18.42 23.09
N LYS A 242 -5.60 17.14 22.99
CA LYS A 242 -4.68 16.04 22.71
C LYS A 242 -4.10 16.07 21.28
N TYR A 243 -4.91 16.42 20.29
CA TYR A 243 -4.51 16.33 18.88
C TYR A 243 -3.89 17.61 18.33
N LEU A 244 -4.44 18.77 18.69
CA LEU A 244 -4.04 20.03 18.08
C LEU A 244 -2.94 20.77 18.87
N ASP A 245 -2.58 20.28 20.07
CA ASP A 245 -1.65 20.99 20.98
C ASP A 245 -2.03 22.48 21.13
N PHE A 246 -3.35 22.72 21.10
CA PHE A 246 -3.91 24.04 21.01
C PHE A 246 -4.23 24.55 22.42
N SER A 247 -3.28 25.27 22.99
CA SER A 247 -3.48 25.97 24.26
C SER A 247 -3.52 27.46 24.02
N ASN A 248 -4.71 28.04 23.90
CA ASN A 248 -4.88 29.47 23.90
C ASN A 248 -5.49 29.90 25.22
N PRO A 249 -4.88 30.84 26.00
CA PRO A 249 -5.41 31.26 27.29
C PRO A 249 -6.76 32.00 27.16
N ASN A 250 -7.06 32.57 25.98
CA ASN A 250 -8.20 33.43 25.76
C ASN A 250 -9.46 32.74 25.31
N PHE A 251 -9.35 31.54 24.73
CA PHE A 251 -10.51 30.76 24.33
C PHE A 251 -10.24 29.25 24.35
N GLN A 252 -11.28 28.48 24.53
CA GLN A 252 -11.20 27.03 24.60
C GLN A 252 -12.26 26.41 23.68
N ILE A 253 -11.83 25.54 22.77
CA ILE A 253 -12.76 24.81 21.93
C ILE A 253 -13.40 23.70 22.76
N LYS A 254 -14.72 23.70 22.86
CA LYS A 254 -15.49 22.71 23.63
C LYS A 254 -15.92 21.53 22.78
N GLU A 255 -16.33 21.80 21.56
CA GLU A 255 -16.82 20.80 20.62
C GLU A 255 -16.51 21.25 19.17
N PHE A 256 -16.13 20.28 18.35
CA PHE A 256 -15.85 20.52 16.94
C PHE A 256 -16.35 19.35 16.08
N ARG A 257 -17.38 19.60 15.26
CA ARG A 257 -17.94 18.62 14.32
C ARG A 257 -17.75 19.09 12.89
N PHE A 258 -17.09 18.28 12.07
CA PHE A 258 -16.80 18.66 10.70
C PHE A 258 -16.65 17.47 9.75
N ASN A 259 -16.70 17.78 8.45
CA ASN A 259 -16.18 16.96 7.37
C ASN A 259 -15.02 17.71 6.72
N SER A 260 -14.06 17.02 6.12
CA SER A 260 -13.05 17.68 5.31
C SER A 260 -12.54 16.81 4.17
N GLU A 261 -12.18 17.48 3.08
CA GLU A 261 -11.40 16.91 1.98
C GLU A 261 -10.11 17.69 1.88
N ASN A 262 -8.99 16.99 2.02
CA ASN A 262 -7.67 17.60 2.12
C ASN A 262 -6.78 17.01 1.03
N TYR A 263 -6.25 17.86 0.17
CA TYR A 263 -5.26 17.52 -0.84
C TYR A 263 -3.91 18.03 -0.37
N PHE A 264 -2.89 17.21 -0.42
CA PHE A 264 -1.56 17.59 -0.01
C PHE A 264 -0.51 17.17 -1.03
N ASN A 265 0.56 17.92 -1.08
CA ASN A 265 1.76 17.67 -1.87
C ASN A 265 2.96 18.16 -1.09
N PHE A 266 3.97 17.31 -0.91
CA PHE A 266 5.21 17.69 -0.24
C PHE A 266 6.37 16.79 -0.69
N GLU A 267 7.59 17.22 -0.37
CA GLU A 267 8.79 16.44 -0.59
C GLU A 267 9.34 15.93 0.74
N VAL A 268 9.88 14.71 0.73
CA VAL A 268 10.53 14.10 1.89
C VAL A 268 11.90 13.61 1.47
N ASN A 269 12.93 13.99 2.20
CA ASN A 269 14.29 13.48 2.00
C ASN A 269 14.53 12.16 2.80
N GLU A 270 15.71 11.59 2.67
CA GLU A 270 16.09 10.34 3.35
C GLU A 270 16.07 10.44 4.89
N ASN A 271 16.17 11.64 5.44
CA ASN A 271 16.09 11.93 6.89
C ASN A 271 14.67 12.23 7.36
N PHE A 272 13.65 11.98 6.53
CA PHE A 272 12.24 12.26 6.79
C PHE A 272 11.92 13.75 7.03
N LYS A 273 12.78 14.66 6.59
CA LYS A 273 12.49 16.10 6.62
C LYS A 273 11.51 16.42 5.50
N ILE A 274 10.42 17.10 5.85
CA ILE A 274 9.40 17.58 4.93
C ILE A 274 9.80 18.94 4.39
N ASP A 275 9.75 19.08 3.08
CA ASP A 275 9.98 20.33 2.35
C ASP A 275 8.81 20.58 1.40
N ASN A 276 8.59 21.85 1.02
CA ASN A 276 7.62 22.28 0.00
C ASN A 276 6.18 21.79 0.26
N LEU A 277 5.75 21.78 1.52
CA LEU A 277 4.41 21.38 1.88
C LEU A 277 3.37 22.34 1.32
N LYS A 278 2.45 21.79 0.52
CA LYS A 278 1.25 22.48 0.03
C LYS A 278 0.03 21.69 0.44
N VAL A 279 -0.96 22.39 0.97
CA VAL A 279 -2.23 21.79 1.41
C VAL A 279 -3.38 22.61 0.88
N LYS A 280 -4.34 21.96 0.25
CA LYS A 280 -5.66 22.53 -0.06
C LYS A 280 -6.70 21.74 0.71
N SER A 281 -7.49 22.42 1.55
CA SER A 281 -8.54 21.80 2.36
C SER A 281 -9.88 22.44 2.08
N GLU A 282 -10.90 21.62 1.91
CA GLU A 282 -12.31 22.01 1.93
C GLU A 282 -12.92 21.46 3.21
N ILE A 283 -13.34 22.35 4.11
CA ILE A 283 -13.80 21.99 5.46
C ILE A 283 -15.27 22.44 5.59
N ASP A 284 -16.13 21.50 5.93
CA ASP A 284 -17.54 21.73 6.20
C ASP A 284 -17.79 21.56 7.70
N ILE A 285 -17.72 22.68 8.44
CA ILE A 285 -17.97 22.71 9.87
C ILE A 285 -19.47 22.64 10.10
N LYS A 286 -19.94 21.58 10.72
CA LYS A 286 -21.34 21.42 11.13
C LYS A 286 -21.62 22.14 12.44
N HIS A 287 -20.66 22.12 13.35
CA HIS A 287 -20.77 22.76 14.64
C HIS A 287 -19.37 22.99 15.24
N LEU A 288 -19.12 24.17 15.73
CA LEU A 288 -17.94 24.54 16.52
C LEU A 288 -18.38 25.38 17.71
N ALA A 289 -18.11 24.93 18.94
CA ALA A 289 -18.40 25.67 20.15
C ALA A 289 -17.10 26.13 20.82
N ILE A 290 -16.97 27.44 21.07
CA ILE A 290 -15.80 28.07 21.67
C ILE A 290 -16.22 28.77 22.97
N ASP A 291 -15.59 28.41 24.08
CA ASP A 291 -15.69 29.14 25.35
C ASP A 291 -14.76 30.35 25.29
N ASN A 292 -15.34 31.53 25.28
CA ASN A 292 -14.63 32.81 25.30
C ASN A 292 -14.25 33.13 26.76
N LYS A 293 -12.98 32.87 27.09
CA LYS A 293 -12.45 33.14 28.45
C LYS A 293 -12.09 34.61 28.66
N ASN A 294 -11.90 35.38 27.59
CA ASN A 294 -11.80 36.81 27.69
C ASN A 294 -13.16 37.36 28.08
N ASN A 295 -13.27 37.97 29.24
CA ASN A 295 -14.52 38.43 29.80
C ASN A 295 -15.08 39.64 28.99
N LEU A 296 -15.33 39.43 27.68
CA LEU A 296 -15.99 40.41 26.82
C LEU A 296 -17.38 40.73 27.35
N ALA A 297 -18.00 39.86 28.17
CA ALA A 297 -19.25 40.12 28.87
C ALA A 297 -19.19 41.35 29.80
N GLY A 298 -18.02 41.75 30.27
CA GLY A 298 -17.83 43.03 31.00
C GLY A 298 -18.03 44.26 30.10
N ILE A 299 -17.76 44.14 28.79
CA ILE A 299 -17.90 45.22 27.81
C ILE A 299 -19.24 45.05 27.04
N PHE A 300 -19.61 43.80 26.75
CA PHE A 300 -20.83 43.42 26.02
C PHE A 300 -21.60 42.37 26.82
N PRO A 301 -22.45 42.77 27.76
CA PRO A 301 -23.16 41.85 28.68
C PRO A 301 -24.05 40.83 27.96
N GLU A 302 -24.49 41.16 26.75
CA GLU A 302 -25.37 40.29 25.93
C GLU A 302 -24.65 39.21 25.17
N LEU A 303 -23.29 39.19 25.18
CA LEU A 303 -22.54 38.15 24.50
C LEU A 303 -22.60 36.83 25.25
N ASN A 304 -22.94 35.77 24.53
CA ASN A 304 -22.90 34.43 25.07
C ASN A 304 -21.46 34.06 25.49
N LYS A 305 -21.34 33.42 26.65
CA LYS A 305 -20.06 32.84 27.09
C LYS A 305 -19.53 31.82 26.07
N ILE A 306 -20.43 31.09 25.44
CA ILE A 306 -20.11 30.10 24.42
C ILE A 306 -20.56 30.64 23.06
N ILE A 307 -19.58 30.92 22.22
CA ILE A 307 -19.79 31.31 20.82
C ILE A 307 -19.91 30.05 19.98
N ARG A 308 -20.96 29.97 19.16
CA ARG A 308 -21.20 28.82 18.29
C ARG A 308 -21.12 29.20 16.84
N PHE A 309 -20.39 28.42 16.07
CA PHE A 309 -20.27 28.52 14.62
C PHE A 309 -20.97 27.31 14.01
N ASN A 310 -21.93 27.53 13.13
CA ASN A 310 -22.72 26.48 12.50
C ASN A 310 -22.66 26.61 10.97
N ASN A 311 -22.66 25.49 10.29
CA ASN A 311 -22.75 25.42 8.83
C ASN A 311 -21.67 26.25 8.11
N HIS A 312 -20.44 26.31 8.65
CA HIS A 312 -19.34 27.00 7.99
C HIS A 312 -18.73 26.14 6.90
N LYS A 313 -18.56 26.75 5.72
CA LYS A 313 -17.75 26.20 4.64
C LYS A 313 -16.46 27.00 4.57
N ILE A 314 -15.33 26.31 4.70
CA ILE A 314 -14.02 26.91 4.68
C ILE A 314 -13.17 26.27 3.59
N THR A 315 -12.56 27.09 2.77
CA THR A 315 -11.46 26.70 1.88
C THR A 315 -10.16 27.24 2.45
N LEU A 316 -9.19 26.35 2.62
CA LEU A 316 -7.85 26.68 3.11
C LEU A 316 -6.84 26.27 2.04
N ASN A 317 -5.97 27.20 1.64
CA ASN A 317 -4.83 26.94 0.79
C ASN A 317 -3.55 27.35 1.55
N TYR A 318 -2.70 26.36 1.81
CA TYR A 318 -1.40 26.57 2.45
C TYR A 318 -0.28 26.29 1.46
N GLU A 319 0.63 27.22 1.32
CA GLU A 319 1.92 27.08 0.67
C GLU A 319 3.03 27.58 1.62
N PRO A 320 4.33 27.26 1.40
CA PRO A 320 5.39 27.59 2.36
C PRO A 320 5.45 29.06 2.79
N GLU A 321 5.00 29.99 1.97
CA GLU A 321 5.07 31.45 2.23
C GLU A 321 3.69 32.12 2.28
N SER A 322 2.59 31.37 2.15
CA SER A 322 1.24 31.92 2.15
C SER A 322 0.22 30.97 2.80
N LEU A 323 -0.76 31.58 3.43
CA LEU A 323 -1.94 30.89 3.96
C LEU A 323 -3.17 31.71 3.58
N ASP A 324 -3.98 31.19 2.68
CA ASP A 324 -5.24 31.81 2.29
C ASP A 324 -6.40 31.03 2.92
N ILE A 325 -7.29 31.71 3.59
CA ILE A 325 -8.50 31.16 4.20
C ILE A 325 -9.70 31.96 3.70
N ASP A 326 -10.64 31.28 3.06
CA ASP A 326 -11.93 31.84 2.65
C ASP A 326 -13.04 31.04 3.31
N GLY A 327 -13.95 31.73 4.00
CA GLY A 327 -14.97 31.05 4.77
C GLY A 327 -16.28 31.83 4.87
N SER A 328 -17.36 31.08 5.01
CA SER A 328 -18.68 31.64 5.26
C SER A 328 -19.55 30.68 6.09
N GLY A 329 -20.43 31.22 6.89
CA GLY A 329 -21.33 30.42 7.71
C GLY A 329 -22.15 31.27 8.68
N GLU A 330 -22.60 30.64 9.74
CA GLU A 330 -23.44 31.26 10.76
C GLU A 330 -22.69 31.29 12.11
N VAL A 331 -22.73 32.43 12.78
CA VAL A 331 -22.20 32.61 14.12
C VAL A 331 -23.32 33.03 15.09
N LEU A 332 -23.34 32.38 16.24
CA LEU A 332 -24.28 32.69 17.32
C LEU A 332 -23.51 33.31 18.47
N PHE A 333 -23.50 34.64 18.51
CA PHE A 333 -22.95 35.43 19.61
C PHE A 333 -23.99 35.71 20.71
N GLN A 334 -25.26 35.84 20.33
CA GLN A 334 -26.41 36.12 21.16
C GLN A 334 -27.52 35.09 20.90
N GLU A 335 -28.77 35.49 20.99
CA GLU A 335 -29.92 34.60 20.73
C GLU A 335 -30.11 34.26 19.23
N TYR A 336 -29.66 35.18 18.35
CA TYR A 336 -29.87 35.05 16.90
C TYR A 336 -28.54 34.73 16.19
N ALA A 337 -28.63 34.00 15.10
CA ALA A 337 -27.50 33.66 14.26
C ALA A 337 -27.26 34.72 13.20
N ASP A 338 -26.03 35.24 13.15
CA ASP A 338 -25.56 36.15 12.12
C ASP A 338 -24.84 35.39 11.04
N LYS A 339 -25.01 35.80 9.77
CA LYS A 339 -24.21 35.29 8.65
C LYS A 339 -22.90 36.07 8.58
N ILE A 340 -21.81 35.35 8.52
CA ILE A 340 -20.48 35.95 8.36
C ILE A 340 -19.79 35.36 7.11
N GLN A 341 -18.98 36.22 6.50
CA GLN A 341 -18.04 35.84 5.45
C GLN A 341 -16.70 36.49 5.77
N TYR A 342 -15.62 35.79 5.57
CA TYR A 342 -14.27 36.26 5.84
C TYR A 342 -13.29 35.74 4.82
N LYS A 343 -12.24 36.52 4.58
CA LYS A 343 -11.09 36.15 3.74
C LYS A 343 -9.83 36.68 4.43
N ILE A 344 -8.87 35.78 4.62
CA ILE A 344 -7.61 36.04 5.34
C ILE A 344 -6.48 35.59 4.44
#